data_8d0d7b836bea89559459ddc963706e6a
#
_entry.id   8d0d7b836bea89559459ddc963706e6a
#
_cell.length_a   1.000
_cell.length_b   1.000
_cell.length_c   1.000
_cell.angle_alpha   90.00
_cell.angle_beta   90.00
_cell.angle_gamma   90.00
#
_symmetry.space_group_name_H-M   'P 1'
#
loop_
_entity.id
_entity.type
_entity.pdbx_description
1 polymer ?
#
loop_
_entity_poly.entity_id
_entity_poly.type
_entity_poly.pdbx_seq_one_letter_code
_entity_poly.pdbx_strand_id
1 'polypeptide(L)'
;DTTPTLSGSSGVAGGTISIYDNGRLIGTTTVGSNGSWSFTPDTALADGSHSFTATVTDGVGRTSEPTGGFGIVIDTKAPDAASDLLVTDNVGAYQGPVVSGDTTDDNTPTLSGRAEPGSTVNIIDNGQVIGSTKVNPDGTWSYT
;
A
#
# COMPACT_ATOMS: atom_id res chain seq x y z
N ASP A 1 -0.83 2.35 -6.26
CA ASP A 1 -1.32 3.04 -7.48
C ASP A 1 -0.92 4.50 -7.43
N THR A 2 -0.15 4.94 -8.41
CA THR A 2 0.37 6.32 -8.53
C THR A 2 -0.55 7.24 -9.36
N THR A 3 -1.58 6.69 -9.99
CA THR A 3 -2.58 7.43 -10.77
C THR A 3 -4.00 7.05 -10.35
N PRO A 4 -4.38 7.26 -9.07
CA PRO A 4 -5.70 6.86 -8.58
C PRO A 4 -6.79 7.63 -9.31
N THR A 5 -7.89 6.96 -9.65
CA THR A 5 -9.06 7.62 -10.22
C THR A 5 -9.90 8.22 -9.12
N LEU A 6 -10.12 9.53 -9.20
CA LEU A 6 -11.05 10.28 -8.36
C LEU A 6 -12.41 10.34 -9.05
N SER A 7 -13.47 10.20 -8.30
CA SER A 7 -14.84 10.29 -8.86
C SER A 7 -15.81 10.91 -7.85
N GLY A 8 -16.89 11.40 -8.34
CA GLY A 8 -17.93 12.01 -7.53
C GLY A 8 -19.15 12.43 -8.32
N SER A 9 -19.98 13.22 -7.67
CA SER A 9 -21.19 13.79 -8.28
C SER A 9 -21.30 15.29 -8.02
N SER A 10 -21.98 15.98 -8.93
CA SER A 10 -22.32 17.41 -8.82
C SER A 10 -23.67 17.66 -9.44
N GLY A 11 -24.44 18.59 -8.87
CA GLY A 11 -25.71 19.06 -9.44
C GLY A 11 -25.53 19.98 -10.66
N VAL A 12 -24.31 20.29 -11.07
CA VAL A 12 -23.98 21.22 -12.17
C VAL A 12 -23.60 20.42 -13.40
N ALA A 13 -24.56 19.80 -14.08
CA ALA A 13 -24.34 19.09 -15.34
C ALA A 13 -23.65 20.00 -16.37
N GLY A 14 -22.59 19.49 -17.05
CA GLY A 14 -21.78 20.27 -17.98
C GLY A 14 -20.79 21.24 -17.31
N GLY A 15 -20.79 21.34 -15.98
CA GLY A 15 -19.81 22.12 -15.23
C GLY A 15 -18.41 21.53 -15.31
N THR A 16 -17.41 22.35 -15.01
CA THR A 16 -15.99 21.93 -14.94
C THR A 16 -15.59 21.64 -13.51
N ILE A 17 -15.12 20.44 -13.23
CA ILE A 17 -14.48 20.08 -11.97
C ILE A 17 -12.99 20.38 -12.06
N SER A 18 -12.48 21.13 -11.11
CA SER A 18 -11.03 21.35 -10.94
C SER A 18 -10.56 20.55 -9.73
N ILE A 19 -9.53 19.70 -9.93
CA ILE A 19 -8.97 18.80 -8.91
C ILE A 19 -7.64 19.37 -8.43
N TYR A 20 -7.50 19.44 -7.12
CA TYR A 20 -6.31 19.93 -6.45
C TYR A 20 -5.71 18.83 -5.58
N ASP A 21 -4.40 18.75 -5.56
CA ASP A 21 -3.63 17.92 -4.63
C ASP A 21 -2.76 18.85 -3.76
N ASN A 22 -2.91 18.75 -2.44
CA ASN A 22 -2.24 19.63 -1.48
C ASN A 22 -2.36 21.13 -1.86
N GLY A 23 -3.52 21.54 -2.40
CA GLY A 23 -3.80 22.91 -2.84
C GLY A 23 -3.27 23.28 -4.23
N ARG A 24 -2.56 22.38 -4.94
CA ARG A 24 -2.09 22.58 -6.30
C ARG A 24 -3.07 21.97 -7.30
N LEU A 25 -3.48 22.72 -8.32
CA LEU A 25 -4.30 22.20 -9.42
C LEU A 25 -3.53 21.10 -10.17
N ILE A 26 -4.12 19.89 -10.26
CA ILE A 26 -3.57 18.74 -10.98
C ILE A 26 -4.35 18.38 -12.25
N GLY A 27 -5.52 18.93 -12.43
CA GLY A 27 -6.28 18.77 -13.66
C GLY A 27 -7.75 19.10 -13.52
N THR A 28 -8.49 18.92 -14.62
CA THR A 28 -9.90 19.21 -14.70
C THR A 28 -10.66 18.10 -15.43
N THR A 29 -11.95 17.97 -15.14
CA THR A 29 -12.88 17.10 -15.86
C THR A 29 -14.24 17.74 -15.96
N THR A 30 -15.14 17.22 -16.79
CA THR A 30 -16.49 17.76 -16.98
C THR A 30 -17.52 16.87 -16.27
N VAL A 31 -18.51 17.50 -15.65
CA VAL A 31 -19.66 16.82 -15.05
C VAL A 31 -20.57 16.30 -16.17
N GLY A 32 -20.82 15.00 -16.19
CA GLY A 32 -21.73 14.36 -17.14
C GLY A 32 -23.19 14.81 -16.98
N SER A 33 -24.02 14.50 -17.96
CA SER A 33 -25.46 14.83 -17.95
C SER A 33 -26.20 14.17 -16.78
N ASN A 34 -25.72 13.06 -16.26
CA ASN A 34 -26.22 12.36 -15.08
C ASN A 34 -25.69 12.91 -13.75
N GLY A 35 -24.87 13.98 -13.79
CA GLY A 35 -24.25 14.58 -12.62
C GLY A 35 -22.99 13.88 -12.14
N SER A 36 -22.51 12.79 -12.75
CA SER A 36 -21.29 12.10 -12.37
C SER A 36 -20.06 12.70 -13.05
N TRP A 37 -18.90 12.55 -12.40
CA TRP A 37 -17.61 12.91 -12.97
C TRP A 37 -16.53 11.93 -12.50
N SER A 38 -15.48 11.80 -13.27
CA SER A 38 -14.26 11.08 -12.89
C SER A 38 -13.03 11.79 -13.44
N PHE A 39 -11.92 11.63 -12.75
CA PHE A 39 -10.62 12.21 -13.10
C PHE A 39 -9.52 11.22 -12.72
N THR A 40 -8.60 10.97 -13.63
CA THR A 40 -7.37 10.22 -13.37
C THR A 40 -6.19 11.13 -13.70
N PRO A 41 -5.23 11.32 -12.80
CA PRO A 41 -4.05 12.14 -13.10
C PRO A 41 -3.29 11.60 -14.31
N ASP A 42 -2.92 12.47 -15.24
CA ASP A 42 -2.07 12.13 -16.41
C ASP A 42 -0.61 11.90 -16.01
N THR A 43 -0.20 12.44 -14.86
CA THR A 43 1.15 12.29 -14.31
C THR A 43 1.07 11.51 -13.01
N ALA A 44 1.95 10.52 -12.87
CA ALA A 44 2.08 9.74 -11.64
C ALA A 44 2.35 10.66 -10.44
N LEU A 45 1.62 10.43 -9.36
CA LEU A 45 1.84 11.09 -8.08
C LEU A 45 3.12 10.53 -7.43
N ALA A 46 3.85 11.38 -6.72
CA ALA A 46 5.05 10.96 -6.00
C ALA A 46 4.69 10.15 -4.74
N ASP A 47 5.66 9.45 -4.17
CA ASP A 47 5.48 8.86 -2.85
C ASP A 47 5.29 9.96 -1.80
N GLY A 48 4.38 9.74 -0.86
CA GLY A 48 4.05 10.65 0.22
C GLY A 48 2.56 10.86 0.42
N SER A 49 2.23 11.83 1.25
CA SER A 49 0.85 12.16 1.58
C SER A 49 0.24 13.12 0.56
N HIS A 50 -0.93 12.77 0.06
CA HIS A 50 -1.74 13.57 -0.84
C HIS A 50 -3.07 13.91 -0.20
N SER A 51 -3.57 15.12 -0.41
CA SER A 51 -4.88 15.55 0.05
C SER A 51 -5.63 16.20 -1.10
N PHE A 52 -6.59 15.48 -1.65
CA PHE A 52 -7.37 15.94 -2.80
C PHE A 52 -8.58 16.77 -2.37
N THR A 53 -8.78 17.88 -3.08
CA THR A 53 -9.99 18.68 -3.02
C THR A 53 -10.48 18.96 -4.43
N ALA A 54 -11.77 19.26 -4.57
CA ALA A 54 -12.39 19.59 -5.86
C ALA A 54 -13.29 20.81 -5.74
N THR A 55 -13.33 21.61 -6.81
CA THR A 55 -14.31 22.68 -7.00
C THR A 55 -15.08 22.42 -8.28
N VAL A 56 -16.30 22.96 -8.40
CA VAL A 56 -17.08 22.96 -9.64
C VAL A 56 -17.30 24.39 -10.11
N THR A 57 -17.08 24.62 -11.41
CA THR A 57 -17.36 25.92 -12.07
C THR A 57 -18.48 25.73 -13.09
N ASP A 58 -19.52 26.54 -13.03
CA ASP A 58 -20.65 26.50 -13.95
C ASP A 58 -20.33 27.19 -15.30
N GLY A 59 -21.29 27.11 -16.24
CA GLY A 59 -21.14 27.67 -17.59
C GLY A 59 -21.08 29.21 -17.66
N VAL A 60 -21.32 29.91 -16.55
CA VAL A 60 -21.20 31.38 -16.45
C VAL A 60 -20.03 31.82 -15.59
N GLY A 61 -19.14 30.87 -15.20
CA GLY A 61 -17.88 31.16 -14.52
C GLY A 61 -17.97 31.26 -13.00
N ARG A 62 -19.06 30.82 -12.36
CA ARG A 62 -19.18 30.80 -10.90
C ARG A 62 -18.61 29.51 -10.35
N THR A 63 -17.71 29.62 -9.38
CA THR A 63 -16.99 28.48 -8.77
C THR A 63 -17.49 28.24 -7.35
N SER A 64 -17.69 26.97 -7.00
CA SER A 64 -18.08 26.53 -5.65
C SER A 64 -16.94 26.67 -4.65
N GLU A 65 -17.26 26.58 -3.36
CA GLU A 65 -16.26 26.25 -2.33
C GLU A 65 -15.64 24.87 -2.62
N PRO A 66 -14.42 24.63 -2.18
CA PRO A 66 -13.79 23.32 -2.32
C PRO A 66 -14.49 22.27 -1.46
N THR A 67 -14.41 21.02 -1.89
CA THR A 67 -14.79 19.85 -1.05
C THR A 67 -13.90 19.76 0.19
N GLY A 68 -14.32 18.97 1.17
CA GLY A 68 -13.42 18.48 2.21
C GLY A 68 -12.25 17.70 1.59
N GLY A 69 -11.11 17.71 2.26
CA GLY A 69 -9.92 16.99 1.82
C GLY A 69 -10.11 15.48 1.91
N PHE A 70 -9.73 14.76 0.86
CA PHE A 70 -9.63 13.30 0.84
C PHE A 70 -8.15 12.91 0.83
N GLY A 71 -7.67 12.36 1.97
CA GLY A 71 -6.26 12.01 2.16
C GLY A 71 -5.94 10.58 1.74
N ILE A 72 -4.83 10.41 1.02
CA ILE A 72 -4.21 9.11 0.75
C ILE A 72 -2.70 9.20 0.95
N VAL A 73 -2.04 8.05 1.07
CA VAL A 73 -0.57 7.94 1.01
C VAL A 73 -0.21 7.09 -0.19
N ILE A 74 0.67 7.59 -1.04
CA ILE A 74 1.32 6.84 -2.11
C ILE A 74 2.64 6.32 -1.56
N ASP A 75 2.84 5.02 -1.66
CA ASP A 75 4.10 4.34 -1.32
C ASP A 75 4.35 3.28 -2.39
N THR A 76 5.43 3.45 -3.14
CA THR A 76 5.86 2.52 -4.20
C THR A 76 7.11 1.75 -3.81
N LYS A 77 7.65 2.01 -2.61
CA LYS A 77 8.84 1.32 -2.13
C LYS A 77 8.51 -0.11 -1.73
N ALA A 78 9.23 -1.08 -2.31
CA ALA A 78 9.17 -2.45 -1.82
C ALA A 78 9.76 -2.54 -0.39
N PRO A 79 9.24 -3.45 0.46
CA PRO A 79 9.83 -3.72 1.76
C PRO A 79 11.32 -4.08 1.64
N ASP A 80 12.11 -3.72 2.63
CA ASP A 80 13.48 -4.22 2.75
C ASP A 80 13.47 -5.75 2.97
N ALA A 81 14.54 -6.42 2.55
CA ALA A 81 14.66 -7.87 2.76
C ALA A 81 14.57 -8.23 4.26
N ALA A 82 13.97 -9.40 4.54
CA ALA A 82 13.97 -9.94 5.89
C ALA A 82 15.40 -10.14 6.40
N SER A 83 15.62 -9.90 7.69
CA SER A 83 16.91 -10.03 8.37
C SER A 83 16.82 -10.95 9.57
N ASP A 84 17.98 -11.21 10.21
CA ASP A 84 18.09 -11.98 11.45
C ASP A 84 17.42 -13.36 11.38
N LEU A 85 17.53 -14.03 10.22
CA LEU A 85 16.96 -15.36 10.04
C LEU A 85 17.56 -16.34 11.03
N LEU A 86 16.71 -16.93 11.86
CA LEU A 86 17.04 -17.95 12.83
C LEU A 86 16.21 -19.21 12.53
N VAL A 87 16.86 -20.35 12.57
CA VAL A 87 16.20 -21.67 12.51
C VAL A 87 16.38 -22.32 13.88
N THR A 88 15.31 -22.82 14.46
CA THR A 88 15.31 -23.45 15.78
C THR A 88 14.77 -24.86 15.70
N ASP A 89 15.57 -25.81 16.18
CA ASP A 89 15.18 -27.18 16.45
C ASP A 89 14.46 -27.23 17.81
N ASN A 90 13.29 -27.82 17.87
CA ASN A 90 12.49 -27.95 19.08
C ASN A 90 12.09 -29.38 19.44
N VAL A 91 12.74 -30.38 18.78
CA VAL A 91 12.47 -31.80 19.01
C VAL A 91 13.73 -32.57 19.38
N GLY A 92 13.59 -33.79 19.87
CA GLY A 92 14.70 -34.70 20.14
C GLY A 92 15.56 -34.32 21.36
N ALA A 93 16.79 -34.81 21.36
CA ALA A 93 17.73 -34.67 22.48
C ALA A 93 18.50 -33.34 22.41
N TYR A 94 18.70 -32.78 21.23
CA TYR A 94 19.28 -31.45 21.01
C TYR A 94 18.18 -30.49 20.61
N GLN A 95 18.07 -29.40 21.32
CA GLN A 95 17.09 -28.34 21.03
C GLN A 95 17.81 -26.98 21.11
N GLY A 96 17.50 -26.10 20.15
CA GLY A 96 18.08 -24.78 20.10
C GLY A 96 18.35 -24.28 18.69
N PRO A 97 19.15 -23.21 18.56
CA PRO A 97 19.48 -22.65 17.26
C PRO A 97 20.27 -23.64 16.38
N VAL A 98 19.87 -23.73 15.12
CA VAL A 98 20.55 -24.50 14.08
C VAL A 98 21.31 -23.54 13.18
N VAL A 99 22.60 -23.75 12.96
CA VAL A 99 23.40 -22.92 12.05
C VAL A 99 23.48 -23.55 10.66
N SER A 100 23.80 -22.72 9.66
CA SER A 100 23.88 -23.18 8.28
C SER A 100 24.89 -24.32 8.11
N GLY A 101 24.44 -25.45 7.58
CA GLY A 101 25.24 -26.67 7.39
C GLY A 101 25.11 -27.72 8.48
N ASP A 102 24.42 -27.43 9.57
CA ASP A 102 24.12 -28.41 10.61
C ASP A 102 23.06 -29.43 10.15
N THR A 103 23.04 -30.54 10.89
CA THR A 103 21.99 -31.57 10.74
C THR A 103 21.05 -31.49 11.93
N THR A 104 19.75 -31.54 11.69
CA THR A 104 18.70 -31.56 12.70
C THR A 104 17.79 -32.79 12.50
N ASP A 105 17.21 -33.29 13.59
CA ASP A 105 16.16 -34.32 13.55
C ASP A 105 14.73 -33.69 13.58
N ASP A 106 14.65 -32.37 13.64
CA ASP A 106 13.40 -31.62 13.51
C ASP A 106 13.01 -31.46 12.04
N ASN A 107 11.91 -32.09 11.62
CA ASN A 107 11.38 -31.97 10.27
C ASN A 107 10.34 -30.84 10.11
N THR A 108 10.08 -30.11 11.19
CA THR A 108 9.20 -28.92 11.23
C THR A 108 9.85 -27.80 12.06
N PRO A 109 11.10 -27.39 11.73
CA PRO A 109 11.80 -26.41 12.52
C PRO A 109 11.09 -25.03 12.46
N THR A 110 11.21 -24.29 13.54
CA THR A 110 10.70 -22.93 13.57
C THR A 110 11.70 -21.97 12.95
N LEU A 111 11.25 -21.27 11.90
CA LEU A 111 11.97 -20.15 11.30
C LEU A 111 11.46 -18.84 11.90
N SER A 112 12.36 -17.93 12.20
CA SER A 112 12.01 -16.60 12.73
C SER A 112 13.00 -15.55 12.26
N GLY A 113 12.61 -14.27 12.40
CA GLY A 113 13.47 -13.16 11.98
C GLY A 113 12.77 -11.81 12.15
N ARG A 114 13.28 -10.82 11.41
CA ARG A 114 12.74 -9.46 11.36
C ARG A 114 12.44 -9.05 9.93
N ALA A 115 11.39 -8.24 9.77
CA ALA A 115 11.03 -7.60 8.52
C ALA A 115 10.14 -6.37 8.81
N GLU A 116 9.73 -5.68 7.78
CA GLU A 116 8.86 -4.50 7.88
C GLU A 116 7.50 -4.85 8.50
N PRO A 117 7.08 -4.16 9.59
CA PRO A 117 5.81 -4.42 10.26
C PRO A 117 4.62 -4.42 9.28
N GLY A 118 3.74 -5.42 9.42
CA GLY A 118 2.54 -5.57 8.58
C GLY A 118 2.78 -6.19 7.20
N SER A 119 4.03 -6.34 6.77
CA SER A 119 4.38 -7.05 5.52
C SER A 119 4.11 -8.56 5.64
N THR A 120 4.30 -9.29 4.54
CA THR A 120 4.20 -10.76 4.50
C THR A 120 5.56 -11.34 4.13
N VAL A 121 6.05 -12.25 4.96
CA VAL A 121 7.25 -13.05 4.68
C VAL A 121 6.83 -14.36 4.02
N ASN A 122 7.37 -14.65 2.85
CA ASN A 122 7.24 -15.94 2.18
C ASN A 122 8.45 -16.81 2.53
N ILE A 123 8.19 -18.04 2.96
CA ILE A 123 9.22 -19.02 3.25
C ILE A 123 9.46 -19.83 1.98
N ILE A 124 10.71 -19.86 1.54
CA ILE A 124 11.11 -20.52 0.29
C ILE A 124 12.13 -21.61 0.62
N ASP A 125 11.85 -22.83 0.23
CA ASP A 125 12.77 -23.97 0.29
C ASP A 125 13.06 -24.47 -1.12
N ASN A 126 14.34 -24.60 -1.48
CA ASN A 126 14.78 -25.04 -2.81
C ASN A 126 14.06 -24.35 -3.98
N GLY A 127 13.74 -23.04 -3.82
CA GLY A 127 13.06 -22.23 -4.83
C GLY A 127 11.54 -22.37 -4.86
N GLN A 128 10.94 -23.16 -3.98
CA GLN A 128 9.50 -23.27 -3.81
C GLN A 128 9.00 -22.56 -2.56
N VAL A 129 7.89 -21.81 -2.68
CA VAL A 129 7.21 -21.23 -1.52
C VAL A 129 6.52 -22.38 -0.77
N ILE A 130 6.94 -22.61 0.47
CA ILE A 130 6.38 -23.64 1.36
C ILE A 130 5.37 -23.06 2.37
N GLY A 131 5.33 -21.75 2.53
CA GLY A 131 4.37 -21.07 3.39
C GLY A 131 4.62 -19.57 3.47
N SER A 132 3.79 -18.90 4.26
CA SER A 132 3.93 -17.47 4.52
C SER A 132 3.42 -17.10 5.91
N THR A 133 3.92 -16.00 6.45
CA THR A 133 3.51 -15.45 7.74
C THR A 133 3.45 -13.93 7.68
N LYS A 134 2.61 -13.33 8.53
CA LYS A 134 2.55 -11.86 8.72
C LYS A 134 3.61 -11.40 9.70
N VAL A 135 4.20 -10.25 9.40
CA VAL A 135 5.11 -9.57 10.32
C VAL A 135 4.32 -8.83 11.38
N ASN A 136 4.69 -9.06 12.63
CA ASN A 136 4.08 -8.40 13.80
C ASN A 136 4.36 -6.88 13.80
N PRO A 137 3.57 -6.09 14.57
CA PRO A 137 3.81 -4.64 14.71
C PRO A 137 5.21 -4.27 15.26
N ASP A 138 5.87 -5.18 15.98
CA ASP A 138 7.24 -5.02 16.51
C ASP A 138 8.34 -5.40 15.51
N GLY A 139 7.98 -5.79 14.29
CA GLY A 139 8.91 -6.18 13.23
C GLY A 139 9.37 -7.64 13.31
N THR A 140 8.84 -8.44 14.22
CA THR A 140 9.19 -9.88 14.34
C THR A 140 8.24 -10.75 13.52
N TRP A 141 8.71 -11.92 13.10
CA TRP A 141 7.90 -12.96 12.47
C TRP A 141 8.39 -14.35 12.85
N SER A 142 7.49 -15.32 12.78
CA SER A 142 7.84 -16.74 12.93
C SER A 142 6.96 -17.62 12.05
N TYR A 143 7.50 -18.78 11.68
CA TYR A 143 6.84 -19.81 10.87
C TYR A 143 7.37 -21.20 11.27
N THR A 144 6.49 -22.17 11.49
CA THR A 144 6.82 -23.56 11.84
C THR A 144 6.21 -24.50 10.85
#